data_66b8807b182c31fc9255290678a1382b
#
_entry.id   66b8807b182c31fc9255290678a1382b
#
_cell.length_a   1.000
_cell.length_b   1.000
_cell.length_c   1.000
_cell.angle_alpha   90.00
_cell.angle_beta   90.00
_cell.angle_gamma   90.00
#
_symmetry.space_group_name_H-M   'P 1'
#
loop_
_entity.id
_entity.type
_entity.pdbx_description
1 polymer ?
#
loop_
_entity_poly.entity_id
_entity_poly.type
_entity_poly.pdbx_seq_one_letter_code
_entity_poly.pdbx_strand_id
1 'polypeptide(L)' 'MHIFDHILDALSQGTQRVFDTAQGEERYQRLSERLQRLYGALELARLLGSVQLARRIETLIDTTRRAIEKDG' A
#
# COMPACT_ATOMS: atom_id res chain seq x y z
N MET A 1 40.50 -13.44 -7.84
CA MET A 1 39.93 -12.38 -7.01
C MET A 1 38.48 -12.12 -7.33
N HIS A 2 37.89 -12.99 -8.14
CA HIS A 2 36.48 -12.89 -8.50
C HIS A 2 35.53 -13.17 -7.32
N ILE A 3 36.02 -13.81 -6.28
CA ILE A 3 35.20 -14.16 -5.09
C ILE A 3 34.76 -12.91 -4.36
N PHE A 4 35.62 -11.92 -4.20
CA PHE A 4 35.29 -10.66 -3.52
C PHE A 4 34.25 -9.84 -4.31
N ASP A 5 34.35 -9.84 -5.62
CA ASP A 5 33.42 -9.13 -6.48
C ASP A 5 32.01 -9.75 -6.36
N HIS A 6 31.90 -11.07 -6.29
CA HIS A 6 30.66 -11.78 -6.07
C HIS A 6 30.04 -11.48 -4.72
N ILE A 7 30.85 -11.42 -3.67
CA ILE A 7 30.38 -11.11 -2.32
C ILE A 7 29.86 -9.68 -2.26
N LEU A 8 30.56 -8.73 -2.86
CA LEU A 8 30.14 -7.33 -2.91
C LEU A 8 28.84 -7.17 -3.69
N ASP A 9 28.71 -7.84 -4.82
CA ASP A 9 27.49 -7.82 -5.60
C ASP A 9 26.31 -8.42 -4.83
N ALA A 10 26.52 -9.54 -4.16
CA ALA A 10 25.48 -10.19 -3.36
C ALA A 10 25.04 -9.29 -2.20
N LEU A 11 25.99 -8.63 -1.52
CA LEU A 11 25.67 -7.70 -0.43
C LEU A 11 24.93 -6.48 -0.94
N SER A 12 25.36 -5.93 -2.09
CA SER A 12 24.70 -4.79 -2.71
C SER A 12 23.26 -5.12 -3.11
N GLN A 13 23.03 -6.27 -3.74
CA GLN A 13 21.70 -6.73 -4.11
C GLN A 13 20.83 -6.98 -2.89
N GLY A 14 21.39 -7.61 -1.85
CA GLY A 14 20.69 -7.86 -0.60
C GLY A 14 20.25 -6.57 0.08
N THR A 15 21.13 -5.57 0.13
CA THR A 15 20.83 -4.25 0.71
C THR A 15 19.72 -3.56 -0.09
N GLN A 16 19.76 -3.64 -1.41
CA GLN A 16 18.75 -3.05 -2.26
C GLN A 16 17.38 -3.71 -2.06
N ARG A 17 17.35 -5.03 -1.95
CA ARG A 17 16.09 -5.77 -1.69
C ARG A 17 15.48 -5.39 -0.34
N VAL A 18 16.28 -5.26 0.70
CA VAL A 18 15.79 -4.85 2.02
C VAL A 18 15.21 -3.44 1.94
N PHE A 19 15.88 -2.53 1.25
CA PHE A 19 15.39 -1.17 1.06
C PHE A 19 14.09 -1.13 0.28
N ASP A 20 14.01 -1.84 -0.83
CA ASP A 20 12.79 -1.91 -1.65
C ASP A 20 11.62 -2.53 -0.88
N THR A 21 11.88 -3.57 -0.09
CA THR A 21 10.87 -4.21 0.76
C THR A 21 10.38 -3.26 1.83
N ALA A 22 11.29 -2.51 2.47
CA ALA A 22 10.92 -1.54 3.51
C ALA A 22 10.04 -0.42 2.93
N GLN A 23 10.37 0.09 1.75
CA GLN A 23 9.54 1.08 1.06
C GLN A 23 8.19 0.51 0.64
N GLY A 24 8.17 -0.73 0.14
CA GLY A 24 6.95 -1.41 -0.23
C GLY A 24 6.03 -1.64 0.96
N GLU A 25 6.59 -2.06 2.12
CA GLU A 25 5.83 -2.23 3.34
C GLU A 25 5.25 -0.91 3.86
N GLU A 26 6.05 0.15 3.86
CA GLU A 26 5.60 1.46 4.29
C GLU A 26 4.45 1.97 3.43
N ARG A 27 4.57 1.83 2.12
CA ARG A 27 3.51 2.20 1.19
C ARG A 27 2.25 1.36 1.39
N TYR A 28 2.42 0.07 1.56
CA TYR A 28 1.32 -0.85 1.85
C TYR A 28 0.59 -0.47 3.14
N GLN A 29 1.34 -0.14 4.20
CA GLN A 29 0.75 0.29 5.46
C GLN A 29 -0.06 1.57 5.30
N ARG A 30 0.46 2.55 4.58
CA ARG A 30 -0.27 3.80 4.32
C ARG A 30 -1.57 3.56 3.57
N LEU A 31 -1.53 2.72 2.55
CA LEU A 31 -2.72 2.38 1.77
C LEU A 31 -3.73 1.59 2.59
N SER A 32 -3.26 0.65 3.42
CA SER A 32 -4.11 -0.12 4.32
C SER A 32 -4.79 0.76 5.36
N GLU A 33 -4.07 1.69 5.96
CA GLU A 33 -4.63 2.64 6.92
C GLU A 33 -5.67 3.54 6.26
N ARG A 34 -5.37 4.02 5.07
CA ARG A 34 -6.31 4.81 4.28
C ARG A 34 -7.58 4.03 3.99
N LEU A 35 -7.44 2.77 3.62
CA LEU A 35 -8.56 1.89 3.33
C LEU A 35 -9.45 1.70 4.55
N GLN A 36 -8.86 1.48 5.74
CA GLN A 36 -9.59 1.34 6.99
C GLN A 36 -10.38 2.61 7.32
N ARG A 37 -9.77 3.77 7.14
CA ARG A 37 -10.46 5.06 7.35
C ARG A 37 -11.64 5.23 6.39
N LEU A 38 -11.46 4.81 5.14
CA LEU A 38 -12.52 4.89 4.14
C LEU A 38 -13.70 3.97 4.48
N TYR A 39 -13.43 2.77 4.98
CA TYR A 39 -14.50 1.88 5.45
C TYR A 39 -15.26 2.47 6.63
N GLY A 40 -14.57 3.07 7.59
CA GLY A 40 -15.21 3.78 8.70
C GLY A 40 -16.06 4.95 8.23
N ALA A 41 -15.56 5.73 7.28
CA ALA A 41 -16.30 6.83 6.69
C ALA A 41 -17.54 6.34 5.91
N LEU A 42 -17.43 5.20 5.24
CA LEU A 42 -18.56 4.59 4.53
C LEU A 42 -19.69 4.20 5.50
N GLU A 43 -19.34 3.59 6.63
CA GLU A 43 -20.32 3.27 7.66
C GLU A 43 -21.05 4.52 8.16
N LEU A 44 -20.30 5.59 8.44
CA LEU A 44 -20.88 6.86 8.86
C LEU A 44 -21.81 7.44 7.78
N ALA A 45 -21.41 7.40 6.52
CA ALA A 45 -22.25 7.88 5.42
C ALA A 45 -23.55 7.10 5.33
N ARG A 46 -23.51 5.79 5.52
CA ARG A 46 -24.71 4.94 5.54
C ARG A 46 -25.61 5.26 6.72
N LEU A 47 -25.04 5.46 7.90
CA LEU A 47 -25.81 5.85 9.08
C LEU A 47 -26.48 7.20 8.91
N LEU A 48 -25.80 8.14 8.25
CA LEU A 48 -26.36 9.45 7.93
C LEU A 48 -27.36 9.44 6.79
N GLY A 49 -27.46 8.32 6.08
CA GLY A 49 -28.35 8.17 4.93
C GLY A 49 -27.91 8.94 3.69
N SER A 50 -26.63 9.33 3.61
CA SER A 50 -26.11 10.07 2.46
C SER A 50 -25.63 9.13 1.36
N VAL A 51 -26.49 8.87 0.36
CA VAL A 51 -26.15 8.02 -0.78
C VAL A 51 -25.02 8.61 -1.60
N GLN A 52 -25.01 9.92 -1.81
CA GLN A 52 -23.96 10.57 -2.59
C GLN A 52 -22.58 10.44 -1.93
N LEU A 53 -22.52 10.67 -0.62
CA LEU A 53 -21.28 10.53 0.13
C LEU A 53 -20.81 9.08 0.13
N ALA A 54 -21.70 8.13 0.35
CA ALA A 54 -21.40 6.70 0.31
C ALA A 54 -20.79 6.29 -1.04
N ARG A 55 -21.35 6.76 -2.16
CA ARG A 55 -20.84 6.47 -3.50
C ARG A 55 -19.43 7.04 -3.72
N ARG A 56 -19.17 8.25 -3.27
CA ARG A 56 -17.84 8.86 -3.36
C ARG A 56 -16.81 8.06 -2.58
N ILE A 57 -17.18 7.64 -1.38
CA ILE A 57 -16.30 6.84 -0.53
C ILE A 57 -16.05 5.47 -1.17
N GLU A 58 -17.07 4.83 -1.71
CA GLU A 58 -16.92 3.55 -2.42
C GLU A 58 -15.95 3.67 -3.60
N THR A 59 -16.00 4.76 -4.35
CA THR A 59 -15.04 5.02 -5.44
C THR A 59 -13.62 5.14 -4.92
N LEU A 60 -13.42 5.85 -3.81
CA LEU A 60 -12.11 6.00 -3.18
C LEU A 60 -11.59 4.67 -2.63
N ILE A 61 -12.47 3.86 -2.06
CA ILE A 61 -12.14 2.50 -1.61
C ILE A 61 -11.66 1.66 -2.78
N ASP A 62 -12.38 1.67 -3.87
CA ASP A 62 -12.03 0.90 -5.07
C ASP A 62 -10.68 1.34 -5.64
N THR A 63 -10.45 2.64 -5.75
CA THR A 63 -9.17 3.19 -6.20
C THR A 63 -8.02 2.78 -5.28
N THR A 64 -8.24 2.83 -3.97
CA THR A 64 -7.22 2.45 -2.97
C THR A 64 -6.93 0.95 -3.05
N ARG A 65 -7.95 0.11 -3.19
CA ARG A 65 -7.77 -1.33 -3.34
C ARG A 65 -6.98 -1.68 -4.60
N ARG A 66 -7.25 -1.01 -5.71
CA ARG A 66 -6.51 -1.19 -6.96
C ARG A 66 -5.05 -0.80 -6.79
N ALA A 67 -4.77 0.27 -6.07
CA ALA A 67 -3.40 0.69 -5.79
C ALA A 67 -2.65 -0.37 -4.98
N ILE A 68 -3.29 -0.97 -3.98
CA ILE A 68 -2.72 -2.06 -3.19
C ILE A 68 -2.44 -3.28 -4.07
N GLU A 69 -3.39 -3.69 -4.90
CA GLU A 69 -3.25 -4.84 -5.79
C GLU A 69 -2.14 -4.63 -6.83
N LYS A 70 -2.01 -3.41 -7.33
CA LYS A 70 -1.01 -3.08 -8.35
C LYS A 70 0.42 -3.15 -7.81
N ASP A 71 0.61 -2.82 -6.55
CA ASP A 71 1.92 -2.84 -5.90
C ASP A 71 2.26 -4.22 -5.30
N GLY A 72 1.29 -5.08 -5.21
CA GLY A 72 1.48 -6.47 -4.82
C GLY A 72 1.85 -7.29 -6.04
#